data_760e049ffe83a35172ae4b11550bb2ee
#
_entry.id   760e049ffe83a35172ae4b11550bb2ee
#
_cell.length_a   1.000
_cell.length_b   1.000
_cell.length_c   1.000
_cell.angle_alpha   90.00
_cell.angle_beta   90.00
_cell.angle_gamma   90.00
#
_symmetry.space_group_name_H-M   'P 1'
#
loop_
_entity.id
_entity.type
_entity.pdbx_description
1 polymer ?
#
loop_
_entity_poly.entity_id
_entity_poly.type
_entity_poly.pdbx_seq_one_letter_code
_entity_poly.pdbx_strand_id
1 'polypeptide(L)'
;MKLNPLSRALIFALGVVLASPLSVAQGLPDLGESAQADLSPAMERRIGESIMLEIRRNPAYLDDPEVASFLNRLGNRLSSRSSESRQEFEFFALRDPTLNAFAMPGGYIGVHTGLILAAKTESELAAVLAHEISHVTQRHLARLLNKSGEGQVANLLALAVAILAARSSPDLAVGAMMAGQGLAVQNQLNYSRDFEREADRVGLELLERSDFDIRGMLAFFERMQKFGRLYDNNAPGYLSTHPLTTERLADMGNRIQSRPYKQVPDSLEFHLVRAKLRAQTGAPRDAVAEFESRLAERSPAAAEAAVRYGLAQAYLRDGRPVAAQREVDELRRLKVVSPMVETLDAQVRLKQGDAAAAAAILRGAQPRFPQERAVAYGLMESLLEARLPNDALKVAEDDLLSYPSDAKMHSLQAKTYAMLGRRLQQHRAQAEAYALLGQLAAAAEQLELAQKSGDGNFYEYSQVDSRLREIRKQLADEAQQRKSK
;
A
#
# COMPACT_ATOMS: atom_id res chain seq x y z
N MET A 1 35.13 47.39 58.37
CA MET A 1 35.85 47.81 57.15
C MET A 1 34.79 48.31 56.14
N LYS A 2 34.73 49.65 55.96
CA LYS A 2 33.70 50.28 55.10
C LYS A 2 34.21 50.23 53.65
N LEU A 3 33.51 49.51 52.80
CA LEU A 3 33.80 49.42 51.35
C LEU A 3 33.46 50.76 50.65
N ASN A 4 34.35 51.22 49.80
CA ASN A 4 34.33 52.45 49.07
C ASN A 4 33.21 52.49 48.01
N PRO A 5 32.52 53.62 47.78
CA PRO A 5 31.35 53.68 46.84
C PRO A 5 31.67 53.28 45.42
N LEU A 6 32.94 53.33 44.99
CA LEU A 6 33.36 52.84 43.66
C LEU A 6 33.28 51.33 43.52
N SER A 7 33.38 50.53 44.58
CA SER A 7 33.24 49.07 44.55
C SER A 7 31.78 48.61 44.44
N ARG A 8 30.83 49.47 44.86
CA ARG A 8 29.38 49.18 44.70
C ARG A 8 28.87 49.40 43.29
N ALA A 9 29.45 50.35 42.54
CA ALA A 9 29.12 50.61 41.15
C ALA A 9 29.58 49.49 40.19
N LEU A 10 30.73 48.86 40.51
CA LEU A 10 31.32 47.80 39.69
C LEU A 10 30.56 46.48 39.86
N ILE A 11 29.97 46.17 41.01
CA ILE A 11 29.20 44.98 41.28
C ILE A 11 27.79 45.09 40.61
N PHE A 12 27.24 46.31 40.49
CA PHE A 12 25.98 46.54 39.83
C PHE A 12 26.13 46.54 38.31
N ALA A 13 27.28 46.94 37.78
CA ALA A 13 27.54 46.88 36.33
C ALA A 13 27.78 45.41 35.78
N LEU A 14 28.33 44.55 36.68
CA LEU A 14 28.58 43.14 36.30
C LEU A 14 27.33 42.26 36.37
N GLY A 15 26.29 42.68 37.09
CA GLY A 15 25.00 41.96 37.21
C GLY A 15 24.03 42.19 36.04
N VAL A 16 24.22 43.26 35.24
CA VAL A 16 23.32 43.62 34.14
C VAL A 16 23.77 43.00 32.81
N VAL A 17 25.01 42.53 32.70
CA VAL A 17 25.53 41.93 31.43
C VAL A 17 25.19 40.43 31.29
N LEU A 18 24.66 39.76 32.33
CA LEU A 18 24.32 38.32 32.31
C LEU A 18 22.82 38.03 32.14
N ALA A 19 21.97 39.02 31.88
CA ALA A 19 20.56 38.84 31.56
C ALA A 19 20.26 39.30 30.13
N SER A 20 21.03 38.79 29.16
CA SER A 20 20.56 38.77 27.76
C SER A 20 19.49 37.72 27.68
N PRO A 21 18.23 38.04 27.25
CA PRO A 21 17.27 37.02 26.93
C PRO A 21 17.89 36.19 25.81
N LEU A 22 18.00 34.88 26.01
CA LEU A 22 18.18 33.93 24.93
C LEU A 22 17.03 34.20 23.94
N SER A 23 17.31 34.95 22.88
CA SER A 23 16.46 34.97 21.70
C SER A 23 16.44 33.54 21.21
N VAL A 24 15.40 32.80 21.60
CA VAL A 24 15.02 31.62 20.89
C VAL A 24 14.82 32.13 19.45
N ALA A 25 15.74 31.79 18.56
CA ALA A 25 15.53 31.98 17.14
C ALA A 25 14.24 31.18 16.82
N GLN A 26 13.12 31.89 16.75
CA GLN A 26 11.94 31.37 16.12
C GLN A 26 12.39 31.10 14.71
N GLY A 27 12.50 29.79 14.38
CA GLY A 27 12.75 29.37 13.02
C GLY A 27 11.82 30.15 12.10
N LEU A 28 12.34 30.58 10.97
CA LEU A 28 11.50 31.18 9.90
C LEU A 28 10.26 30.32 9.76
N PRO A 29 9.05 30.91 9.67
CA PRO A 29 7.84 30.16 9.45
C PRO A 29 8.06 29.23 8.25
N ASP A 30 7.79 27.95 8.45
CA ASP A 30 7.86 26.97 7.37
C ASP A 30 6.88 27.44 6.29
N LEU A 31 7.37 27.60 5.05
CA LEU A 31 6.52 28.04 3.93
C LEU A 31 5.31 27.12 3.72
N GLY A 32 5.30 25.94 4.37
CA GLY A 32 4.18 25.02 4.46
C GLY A 32 3.10 25.36 5.48
N GLU A 33 3.37 26.24 6.48
CA GLU A 33 2.38 26.54 7.55
C GLU A 33 1.10 27.23 7.04
N SER A 34 1.20 28.05 6.00
CA SER A 34 0.01 28.66 5.37
C SER A 34 -0.90 27.62 4.70
N ALA A 35 -0.34 26.52 4.19
CA ALA A 35 -1.09 25.40 3.61
C ALA A 35 -1.71 24.48 4.68
N GLN A 36 -1.22 24.53 5.93
CA GLN A 36 -1.78 23.77 7.06
C GLN A 36 -3.11 24.33 7.56
N ALA A 37 -3.43 25.60 7.29
CA ALA A 37 -4.65 26.22 7.77
C ALA A 37 -5.91 25.64 7.09
N ASP A 38 -5.83 25.23 5.81
CA ASP A 38 -7.00 24.84 5.02
C ASP A 38 -7.19 23.32 4.93
N LEU A 39 -6.10 22.52 4.91
CA LEU A 39 -6.17 21.06 4.89
C LEU A 39 -5.21 20.44 5.91
N SER A 40 -5.68 20.17 7.12
CA SER A 40 -4.85 19.58 8.17
C SER A 40 -4.46 18.13 7.84
N PRO A 41 -3.30 17.62 8.34
CA PRO A 41 -2.91 16.23 8.16
C PRO A 41 -3.97 15.22 8.63
N ALA A 42 -4.69 15.53 9.71
CA ALA A 42 -5.79 14.70 10.20
C ALA A 42 -6.99 14.70 9.26
N MET A 43 -7.26 15.79 8.55
CA MET A 43 -8.28 15.86 7.52
C MET A 43 -7.84 15.07 6.28
N GLU A 44 -6.60 15.24 5.82
CA GLU A 44 -6.04 14.45 4.71
C GLU A 44 -6.16 12.95 5.00
N ARG A 45 -5.83 12.52 6.23
CA ARG A 45 -5.93 11.11 6.63
C ARG A 45 -7.37 10.60 6.54
N ARG A 46 -8.34 11.31 7.10
CA ARG A 46 -9.77 10.93 7.03
C ARG A 46 -10.29 10.84 5.60
N ILE A 47 -9.87 11.79 4.77
CA ILE A 47 -10.21 11.80 3.35
C ILE A 47 -9.63 10.56 2.67
N GLY A 48 -8.33 10.29 2.88
CA GLY A 48 -7.65 9.12 2.34
C GLY A 48 -8.30 7.80 2.77
N GLU A 49 -8.66 7.67 4.04
CA GLU A 49 -9.37 6.50 4.57
C GLU A 49 -10.72 6.28 3.87
N SER A 50 -11.49 7.35 3.67
CA SER A 50 -12.77 7.27 2.95
C SER A 50 -12.57 6.80 1.50
N ILE A 51 -11.56 7.32 0.80
CA ILE A 51 -11.23 6.89 -0.57
C ILE A 51 -10.77 5.43 -0.57
N MET A 52 -9.92 5.03 0.39
CA MET A 52 -9.43 3.66 0.48
C MET A 52 -10.54 2.63 0.72
N LEU A 53 -11.59 2.98 1.48
CA LEU A 53 -12.76 2.11 1.63
C LEU A 53 -13.43 1.83 0.28
N GLU A 54 -13.57 2.84 -0.57
CA GLU A 54 -14.15 2.66 -1.92
C GLU A 54 -13.21 1.88 -2.85
N ILE A 55 -11.90 2.16 -2.77
CA ILE A 55 -10.89 1.43 -3.56
C ILE A 55 -10.87 -0.06 -3.20
N ARG A 56 -10.91 -0.41 -1.92
CA ARG A 56 -10.93 -1.81 -1.47
C ARG A 56 -12.18 -2.58 -1.90
N ARG A 57 -13.29 -1.87 -2.22
CA ARG A 57 -14.51 -2.45 -2.80
C ARG A 57 -14.42 -2.63 -4.31
N ASN A 58 -13.49 -1.96 -4.98
CA ASN A 58 -13.35 -2.00 -6.42
C ASN A 58 -12.73 -3.35 -6.85
N PRO A 59 -13.27 -4.06 -7.87
CA PRO A 59 -12.69 -5.30 -8.40
C PRO A 59 -11.23 -5.18 -8.88
N ALA A 60 -10.79 -3.97 -9.23
CA ALA A 60 -9.40 -3.71 -9.59
C ALA A 60 -8.45 -3.72 -8.39
N TYR A 61 -8.94 -3.59 -7.14
CA TYR A 61 -8.09 -3.70 -5.96
C TYR A 61 -7.44 -5.09 -5.92
N LEU A 62 -6.11 -5.11 -5.81
CA LEU A 62 -5.37 -6.37 -5.69
C LEU A 62 -5.24 -6.74 -4.21
N ASP A 63 -6.21 -7.52 -3.72
CA ASP A 63 -6.13 -8.11 -2.37
C ASP A 63 -5.16 -9.29 -2.37
N ASP A 64 -3.87 -8.98 -2.46
CA ASP A 64 -2.77 -9.96 -2.40
C ASP A 64 -1.78 -9.55 -1.30
N PRO A 65 -1.74 -10.27 -0.17
CA PRO A 65 -0.92 -9.89 0.98
C PRO A 65 0.58 -9.91 0.70
N GLU A 66 1.07 -10.72 -0.26
CA GLU A 66 2.49 -10.77 -0.61
C GLU A 66 2.89 -9.53 -1.42
N VAL A 67 2.06 -9.13 -2.39
CA VAL A 67 2.29 -7.91 -3.18
C VAL A 67 2.18 -6.68 -2.28
N ALA A 68 1.18 -6.62 -1.40
CA ALA A 68 1.02 -5.53 -0.44
C ALA A 68 2.21 -5.44 0.52
N SER A 69 2.67 -6.57 1.05
CA SER A 69 3.84 -6.64 1.93
C SER A 69 5.11 -6.13 1.25
N PHE A 70 5.36 -6.56 0.01
CA PHE A 70 6.49 -6.08 -0.79
C PHE A 70 6.44 -4.58 -1.02
N LEU A 71 5.31 -4.03 -1.49
CA LEU A 71 5.17 -2.60 -1.76
C LEU A 71 5.33 -1.77 -0.48
N ASN A 72 4.76 -2.22 0.64
CA ASN A 72 4.90 -1.53 1.92
C ASN A 72 6.33 -1.59 2.46
N ARG A 73 7.05 -2.71 2.33
CA ARG A 73 8.48 -2.76 2.70
C ARG A 73 9.33 -1.84 1.83
N LEU A 74 9.13 -1.86 0.52
CA LEU A 74 9.85 -1.00 -0.42
C LEU A 74 9.57 0.48 -0.13
N GLY A 75 8.30 0.84 0.01
CA GLY A 75 7.88 2.21 0.30
C GLY A 75 8.31 2.69 1.68
N ASN A 76 8.23 1.84 2.72
CA ASN A 76 8.69 2.18 4.07
C ASN A 76 10.21 2.33 4.14
N ARG A 77 10.98 1.55 3.39
CA ARG A 77 12.43 1.75 3.24
C ARG A 77 12.75 3.14 2.70
N LEU A 78 11.96 3.62 1.73
CA LEU A 78 12.08 4.97 1.19
C LEU A 78 11.60 6.01 2.19
N SER A 79 10.35 5.96 2.66
CA SER A 79 9.73 6.98 3.48
C SER A 79 10.45 7.19 4.82
N SER A 80 11.04 6.13 5.41
CA SER A 80 11.85 6.22 6.64
C SER A 80 13.13 7.05 6.49
N ARG A 81 13.56 7.34 5.27
CA ARG A 81 14.72 8.21 4.96
C ARG A 81 14.31 9.62 4.53
N SER A 82 13.01 9.91 4.51
CA SER A 82 12.50 11.26 4.29
C SER A 82 12.82 12.16 5.48
N SER A 83 13.05 13.46 5.21
CA SER A 83 13.22 14.47 6.26
C SER A 83 11.93 14.71 7.06
N GLU A 84 10.78 14.36 6.50
CA GLU A 84 9.45 14.50 7.11
C GLU A 84 8.90 13.14 7.54
N SER A 85 9.52 12.55 8.58
CA SER A 85 9.24 11.19 9.06
C SER A 85 7.91 11.01 9.80
N ARG A 86 7.09 12.06 9.95
CA ARG A 86 5.83 12.01 10.73
C ARG A 86 4.63 11.50 9.94
N GLN A 87 4.74 11.38 8.61
CA GLN A 87 3.66 10.92 7.74
C GLN A 87 3.66 9.39 7.70
N GLU A 88 2.52 8.78 8.01
CA GLU A 88 2.29 7.36 7.77
C GLU A 88 1.98 7.11 6.30
N PHE A 89 2.56 6.05 5.75
CA PHE A 89 2.33 5.63 4.37
C PHE A 89 1.71 4.24 4.30
N GLU A 90 0.79 4.06 3.36
CA GLU A 90 0.23 2.76 2.99
C GLU A 90 0.31 2.59 1.47
N PHE A 91 0.95 1.51 1.03
CA PHE A 91 1.14 1.19 -0.38
C PHE A 91 0.23 0.02 -0.77
N PHE A 92 -0.51 0.18 -1.86
CA PHE A 92 -1.42 -0.83 -2.36
C PHE A 92 -1.31 -0.99 -3.88
N ALA A 93 -1.77 -2.13 -4.39
CA ALA A 93 -1.75 -2.41 -5.83
C ALA A 93 -3.17 -2.43 -6.44
N LEU A 94 -3.24 -2.05 -7.72
CA LEU A 94 -4.43 -2.20 -8.55
C LEU A 94 -4.13 -3.14 -9.73
N ARG A 95 -5.06 -4.05 -10.03
CA ARG A 95 -5.03 -4.89 -11.25
C ARG A 95 -5.33 -4.06 -12.47
N ASP A 96 -4.36 -3.34 -12.94
CA ASP A 96 -4.45 -2.50 -14.13
C ASP A 96 -3.16 -2.67 -14.95
N PRO A 97 -3.24 -3.03 -16.24
CA PRO A 97 -2.08 -3.22 -17.09
C PRO A 97 -1.40 -1.92 -17.49
N THR A 98 -1.99 -0.77 -17.20
CA THR A 98 -1.41 0.53 -17.54
C THR A 98 -0.23 0.86 -16.62
N LEU A 99 0.68 1.69 -17.15
CA LEU A 99 1.82 2.21 -16.39
C LEU A 99 1.33 3.40 -15.56
N ASN A 100 1.06 3.18 -14.28
CA ASN A 100 0.60 4.25 -13.40
C ASN A 100 0.96 3.99 -11.92
N ALA A 101 1.23 5.08 -11.19
CA ALA A 101 1.23 5.17 -9.75
C ALA A 101 0.66 6.54 -9.37
N PHE A 102 0.16 6.69 -8.18
CA PHE A 102 -0.44 7.95 -7.73
C PHE A 102 -0.45 8.05 -6.21
N ALA A 103 -0.23 9.25 -5.71
CA ALA A 103 -0.38 9.61 -4.30
C ALA A 103 -1.80 10.14 -4.02
N MET A 104 -2.34 9.77 -2.88
CA MET A 104 -3.63 10.22 -2.36
C MET A 104 -3.46 10.95 -1.03
N PRO A 105 -4.47 11.73 -0.57
CA PRO A 105 -4.45 12.32 0.76
C PRO A 105 -4.17 11.28 1.85
N GLY A 106 -3.47 11.69 2.90
CA GLY A 106 -3.20 10.84 4.07
C GLY A 106 -2.11 9.79 3.88
N GLY A 107 -1.27 9.90 2.81
CA GLY A 107 -0.11 9.04 2.61
C GLY A 107 -0.42 7.70 1.94
N TYR A 108 -1.55 7.56 1.30
CA TYR A 108 -1.88 6.37 0.50
C TYR A 108 -1.27 6.48 -0.89
N ILE A 109 -0.56 5.44 -1.32
CA ILE A 109 0.09 5.39 -2.65
C ILE A 109 -0.38 4.14 -3.38
N GLY A 110 -1.07 4.35 -4.51
CA GLY A 110 -1.54 3.29 -5.40
C GLY A 110 -0.54 2.99 -6.51
N VAL A 111 -0.37 1.71 -6.83
CA VAL A 111 0.54 1.24 -7.88
C VAL A 111 -0.19 0.27 -8.79
N HIS A 112 -0.21 0.53 -10.09
CA HIS A 112 -0.77 -0.40 -11.06
C HIS A 112 0.16 -1.60 -11.29
N THR A 113 -0.41 -2.79 -11.44
CA THR A 113 0.37 -4.00 -11.72
C THR A 113 1.18 -3.87 -13.00
N GLY A 114 0.69 -3.12 -13.99
CA GLY A 114 1.43 -2.83 -15.23
C GLY A 114 2.75 -2.12 -14.98
N LEU A 115 2.80 -1.17 -14.04
CA LEU A 115 4.03 -0.46 -13.67
C LEU A 115 5.04 -1.41 -13.01
N ILE A 116 4.59 -2.27 -12.07
CA ILE A 116 5.45 -3.26 -11.41
C ILE A 116 6.07 -4.22 -12.43
N LEU A 117 5.26 -4.65 -13.42
CA LEU A 117 5.72 -5.55 -14.49
C LEU A 117 6.67 -4.85 -15.49
N ALA A 118 6.50 -3.55 -15.74
CA ALA A 118 7.32 -2.77 -16.66
C ALA A 118 8.66 -2.35 -16.06
N ALA A 119 8.77 -2.22 -14.73
CA ALA A 119 10.03 -1.93 -14.06
C ALA A 119 11.05 -3.04 -14.33
N LYS A 120 12.22 -2.70 -14.86
CA LYS A 120 13.29 -3.67 -15.17
C LYS A 120 14.11 -4.02 -13.94
N THR A 121 14.28 -3.05 -13.03
CA THR A 121 14.99 -3.20 -11.76
C THR A 121 14.12 -2.72 -10.60
N GLU A 122 14.44 -3.18 -9.40
CA GLU A 122 13.79 -2.71 -8.18
C GLU A 122 14.03 -1.20 -7.96
N SER A 123 15.19 -0.70 -8.34
CA SER A 123 15.51 0.74 -8.28
C SER A 123 14.64 1.58 -9.21
N GLU A 124 14.20 1.06 -10.34
CA GLU A 124 13.22 1.75 -11.21
C GLU A 124 11.85 1.87 -10.54
N LEU A 125 11.36 0.80 -9.90
CA LEU A 125 10.11 0.84 -9.14
C LEU A 125 10.23 1.77 -7.92
N ALA A 126 11.33 1.65 -7.19
CA ALA A 126 11.65 2.52 -6.06
C ALA A 126 11.69 4.01 -6.45
N ALA A 127 12.18 4.33 -7.66
CA ALA A 127 12.25 5.68 -8.16
C ALA A 127 10.85 6.30 -8.36
N VAL A 128 9.90 5.55 -8.89
CA VAL A 128 8.50 6.02 -9.00
C VAL A 128 7.90 6.21 -7.62
N LEU A 129 8.08 5.24 -6.71
CA LEU A 129 7.57 5.39 -5.34
C LEU A 129 8.20 6.58 -4.61
N ALA A 130 9.50 6.85 -4.81
CA ALA A 130 10.18 8.01 -4.24
C ALA A 130 9.61 9.33 -4.77
N HIS A 131 9.23 9.39 -6.04
CA HIS A 131 8.55 10.53 -6.64
C HIS A 131 7.16 10.74 -6.01
N GLU A 132 6.34 9.68 -5.88
CA GLU A 132 5.02 9.75 -5.23
C GLU A 132 5.11 10.14 -3.74
N ILE A 133 6.06 9.56 -3.00
CA ILE A 133 6.35 9.94 -1.61
C ILE A 133 6.69 11.44 -1.53
N SER A 134 7.44 11.97 -2.51
CA SER A 134 7.80 13.38 -2.54
C SER A 134 6.60 14.30 -2.73
N HIS A 135 5.60 13.90 -3.54
CA HIS A 135 4.34 14.64 -3.65
C HIS A 135 3.61 14.75 -2.32
N VAL A 136 3.61 13.68 -1.51
CA VAL A 136 2.98 13.67 -0.19
C VAL A 136 3.77 14.50 0.81
N THR A 137 5.08 14.29 0.92
CA THR A 137 5.94 14.98 1.89
C THR A 137 6.06 16.47 1.61
N GLN A 138 6.07 16.89 0.35
CA GLN A 138 6.04 18.30 -0.04
C GLN A 138 4.61 18.88 -0.06
N ARG A 139 3.60 18.10 0.34
CA ARG A 139 2.20 18.53 0.47
C ARG A 139 1.65 19.17 -0.81
N HIS A 140 2.04 18.64 -1.98
CA HIS A 140 1.68 19.23 -3.27
C HIS A 140 0.16 19.32 -3.45
N LEU A 141 -0.59 18.32 -2.99
CA LEU A 141 -2.05 18.33 -3.06
C LEU A 141 -2.65 19.47 -2.22
N ALA A 142 -2.21 19.63 -0.96
CA ALA A 142 -2.70 20.72 -0.11
C ALA A 142 -2.35 22.09 -0.69
N ARG A 143 -1.12 22.26 -1.21
CA ARG A 143 -0.69 23.49 -1.88
C ARG A 143 -1.45 23.79 -3.16
N LEU A 144 -1.90 22.76 -3.89
CA LEU A 144 -2.75 22.91 -5.07
C LEU A 144 -4.14 23.40 -4.68
N LEU A 145 -4.74 22.79 -3.64
CA LEU A 145 -6.09 23.13 -3.15
C LEU A 145 -6.18 24.55 -2.61
N ASN A 146 -5.17 25.01 -1.89
CA ASN A 146 -5.14 26.38 -1.36
C ASN A 146 -5.14 27.45 -2.47
N LYS A 147 -4.62 27.13 -3.65
CA LYS A 147 -4.68 28.03 -4.82
C LYS A 147 -6.06 28.11 -5.47
N SER A 148 -6.95 27.16 -5.17
CA SER A 148 -8.18 26.93 -5.93
C SER A 148 -9.49 27.27 -5.20
N GLY A 149 -9.45 27.55 -3.86
CA GLY A 149 -10.61 27.95 -3.04
C GLY A 149 -11.44 26.81 -2.44
N GLU A 150 -12.17 27.08 -1.37
CA GLU A 150 -12.78 26.11 -0.43
C GLU A 150 -13.79 25.09 -1.04
N GLY A 151 -14.36 25.33 -2.20
CA GLY A 151 -15.38 24.43 -2.79
C GLY A 151 -14.84 23.18 -3.49
N GLN A 152 -13.52 23.02 -3.60
CA GLN A 152 -12.93 22.04 -4.53
C GLN A 152 -12.48 20.72 -3.89
N VAL A 153 -12.34 20.64 -2.57
CA VAL A 153 -11.94 19.40 -1.88
C VAL A 153 -12.95 18.27 -2.15
N ALA A 154 -14.25 18.57 -2.06
CA ALA A 154 -15.32 17.61 -2.34
C ALA A 154 -15.31 17.16 -3.82
N ASN A 155 -15.04 18.08 -4.75
CA ASN A 155 -14.96 17.78 -6.18
C ASN A 155 -13.74 16.91 -6.53
N LEU A 156 -12.59 17.11 -5.87
CA LEU A 156 -11.40 16.28 -6.06
C LEU A 156 -11.58 14.87 -5.50
N LEU A 157 -12.34 14.74 -4.39
CA LEU A 157 -12.71 13.44 -3.83
C LEU A 157 -13.63 12.66 -4.77
N ALA A 158 -14.66 13.33 -5.26
CA ALA A 158 -15.58 12.76 -6.24
C ALA A 158 -14.85 12.33 -7.52
N LEU A 159 -13.82 13.06 -7.91
CA LEU A 159 -13.02 12.75 -9.08
C LEU A 159 -12.05 11.59 -8.86
N ALA A 160 -11.33 11.50 -7.74
CA ALA A 160 -10.47 10.36 -7.46
C ALA A 160 -11.28 9.05 -7.48
N VAL A 161 -12.49 9.08 -6.92
CA VAL A 161 -13.46 7.97 -7.00
C VAL A 161 -13.98 7.77 -8.43
N ALA A 162 -14.26 8.84 -9.19
CA ALA A 162 -14.75 8.74 -10.56
C ALA A 162 -13.71 8.21 -11.55
N ILE A 163 -12.42 8.56 -11.40
CA ILE A 163 -11.33 8.02 -12.22
C ILE A 163 -11.18 6.50 -11.98
N LEU A 164 -11.33 6.05 -10.74
CA LEU A 164 -11.32 4.62 -10.40
C LEU A 164 -12.59 3.91 -10.89
N ALA A 165 -13.75 4.56 -10.83
CA ALA A 165 -15.02 4.00 -11.29
C ALA A 165 -15.16 4.00 -12.82
N ALA A 166 -14.65 5.00 -13.53
CA ALA A 166 -14.77 5.12 -14.98
C ALA A 166 -14.11 3.98 -15.76
N ARG A 167 -13.12 3.31 -15.16
CA ARG A 167 -12.43 2.16 -15.76
C ARG A 167 -13.10 0.81 -15.45
N SER A 168 -13.92 0.75 -14.41
CA SER A 168 -14.67 -0.48 -14.06
C SER A 168 -16.04 -0.59 -14.75
N SER A 169 -16.53 0.48 -15.39
CA SER A 169 -17.81 0.50 -16.11
C SER A 169 -17.74 1.52 -17.26
N PRO A 170 -17.63 1.08 -18.52
CA PRO A 170 -17.57 1.96 -19.70
C PRO A 170 -18.76 2.92 -19.80
N ASP A 171 -19.95 2.52 -19.32
CA ASP A 171 -21.17 3.34 -19.33
C ASP A 171 -21.08 4.52 -18.35
N LEU A 172 -20.36 4.40 -17.24
CA LEU A 172 -20.11 5.51 -16.31
C LEU A 172 -19.05 6.47 -16.86
N ALA A 173 -18.09 5.99 -17.65
CA ALA A 173 -17.11 6.82 -18.34
C ALA A 173 -17.77 7.76 -19.36
N VAL A 174 -18.78 7.28 -20.08
CA VAL A 174 -19.59 8.09 -21.04
C VAL A 174 -20.39 9.16 -20.29
N GLY A 175 -20.96 8.84 -19.13
CA GLY A 175 -21.68 9.80 -18.27
C GLY A 175 -20.78 10.91 -17.71
N ALA A 176 -19.57 10.56 -17.28
CA ALA A 176 -18.59 11.52 -16.77
C ALA A 176 -18.00 12.42 -17.88
N MET A 177 -17.79 11.87 -19.09
CA MET A 177 -17.37 12.64 -20.27
C MET A 177 -18.45 13.61 -20.76
N MET A 178 -19.74 13.22 -20.73
CA MET A 178 -20.85 14.07 -21.14
C MET A 178 -21.09 15.24 -20.17
N ALA A 179 -20.67 15.12 -18.91
CA ALA A 179 -20.79 16.22 -17.94
C ALA A 179 -19.81 17.39 -18.16
N GLY A 180 -18.88 17.29 -19.12
CA GLY A 180 -17.91 18.36 -19.45
C GLY A 180 -16.95 18.75 -18.31
N GLN A 181 -17.14 18.16 -17.14
CA GLN A 181 -16.36 18.44 -15.93
C GLN A 181 -15.10 17.58 -15.82
N GLY A 182 -15.07 16.39 -16.44
CA GLY A 182 -13.94 15.47 -16.34
C GLY A 182 -12.61 16.02 -16.89
N LEU A 183 -12.64 16.75 -18.01
CA LEU A 183 -11.44 17.35 -18.61
C LEU A 183 -10.92 18.56 -17.81
N ALA A 184 -11.82 19.39 -17.25
CA ALA A 184 -11.42 20.53 -16.43
C ALA A 184 -10.74 20.07 -15.15
N VAL A 185 -11.23 18.98 -14.56
CA VAL A 185 -10.69 18.41 -13.32
C VAL A 185 -9.43 17.59 -13.60
N GLN A 186 -9.33 16.89 -14.73
CA GLN A 186 -8.08 16.23 -15.17
C GLN A 186 -6.94 17.26 -15.32
N ASN A 187 -7.23 18.42 -15.92
CA ASN A 187 -6.28 19.53 -16.04
C ASN A 187 -5.94 20.18 -14.68
N GLN A 188 -6.82 20.08 -13.70
CA GLN A 188 -6.63 20.63 -12.37
C GLN A 188 -5.80 19.69 -11.47
N LEU A 189 -5.84 18.38 -11.73
CA LEU A 189 -4.96 17.38 -11.09
C LEU A 189 -3.56 17.31 -11.70
N ASN A 190 -3.33 17.93 -12.87
CA ASN A 190 -2.00 18.07 -13.40
C ASN A 190 -1.18 18.93 -12.44
N TYR A 191 -0.30 18.31 -11.69
CA TYR A 191 0.65 19.03 -10.84
C TYR A 191 1.38 20.10 -11.65
N SER A 192 1.58 21.27 -11.06
CA SER A 192 2.33 22.31 -11.76
C SER A 192 3.73 21.79 -12.10
N ARG A 193 4.33 22.30 -13.19
CA ARG A 193 5.70 21.91 -13.59
C ARG A 193 6.72 22.09 -12.46
N ASP A 194 6.46 23.03 -11.56
CA ASP A 194 7.34 23.29 -10.42
C ASP A 194 7.22 22.19 -9.36
N PHE A 195 6.01 21.68 -9.10
CA PHE A 195 5.79 20.55 -8.21
C PHE A 195 6.43 19.27 -8.76
N GLU A 196 6.36 19.06 -10.07
CA GLU A 196 7.04 17.92 -10.72
C GLU A 196 8.56 17.99 -10.57
N ARG A 197 9.18 19.16 -10.80
CA ARG A 197 10.61 19.36 -10.59
C ARG A 197 11.03 19.20 -9.13
N GLU A 198 10.18 19.66 -8.20
CA GLU A 198 10.39 19.50 -6.77
C GLU A 198 10.34 18.02 -6.40
N ALA A 199 9.32 17.27 -6.88
CA ALA A 199 9.18 15.84 -6.64
C ALA A 199 10.33 15.02 -7.25
N ASP A 200 10.81 15.38 -8.45
CA ASP A 200 11.98 14.76 -9.07
C ASP A 200 13.24 14.95 -8.22
N ARG A 201 13.48 16.18 -7.75
CA ARG A 201 14.65 16.49 -6.93
C ARG A 201 14.62 15.77 -5.57
N VAL A 202 13.53 15.90 -4.87
CA VAL A 202 13.36 15.28 -3.52
C VAL A 202 13.34 13.76 -3.65
N GLY A 203 12.67 13.23 -4.67
CA GLY A 203 12.61 11.79 -4.94
C GLY A 203 13.98 11.21 -5.28
N LEU A 204 14.81 11.92 -6.07
CA LEU A 204 16.17 11.49 -6.37
C LEU A 204 17.06 11.44 -5.11
N GLU A 205 16.96 12.46 -4.23
CA GLU A 205 17.65 12.46 -2.93
C GLU A 205 17.17 11.34 -2.01
N LEU A 206 15.86 11.07 -2.01
CA LEU A 206 15.26 10.01 -1.22
C LEU A 206 15.72 8.62 -1.68
N LEU A 207 15.77 8.41 -3.01
CA LEU A 207 16.26 7.19 -3.63
C LEU A 207 17.72 6.92 -3.24
N GLU A 208 18.58 7.95 -3.31
CA GLU A 208 19.98 7.87 -2.92
C GLU A 208 20.17 7.52 -1.44
N ARG A 209 19.47 8.24 -0.54
CA ARG A 209 19.51 8.01 0.92
C ARG A 209 18.99 6.62 1.31
N SER A 210 18.16 6.02 0.46
CA SER A 210 17.58 4.69 0.66
C SER A 210 18.40 3.58 0.02
N ASP A 211 19.62 3.89 -0.43
CA ASP A 211 20.57 2.95 -1.02
C ASP A 211 20.06 2.24 -2.30
N PHE A 212 19.31 2.96 -3.15
CA PHE A 212 18.94 2.52 -4.50
C PHE A 212 19.83 3.15 -5.57
N ASP A 213 19.84 2.57 -6.77
CA ASP A 213 20.50 3.18 -7.94
C ASP A 213 19.66 4.35 -8.46
N ILE A 214 20.18 5.57 -8.29
CA ILE A 214 19.50 6.81 -8.72
C ILE A 214 19.28 6.87 -10.25
N ARG A 215 20.07 6.14 -11.03
CA ARG A 215 19.92 6.07 -12.50
C ARG A 215 18.63 5.37 -12.91
N GLY A 216 18.06 4.56 -12.02
CA GLY A 216 16.76 3.92 -12.23
C GLY A 216 15.66 4.93 -12.52
N MET A 217 15.69 6.12 -11.89
CA MET A 217 14.70 7.18 -12.15
C MET A 217 14.78 7.67 -13.60
N LEU A 218 15.95 8.04 -14.07
CA LEU A 218 16.12 8.52 -15.43
C LEU A 218 15.80 7.44 -16.47
N ALA A 219 16.34 6.23 -16.27
CA ALA A 219 16.15 5.11 -17.19
C ALA A 219 14.66 4.74 -17.35
N PHE A 220 13.90 4.73 -16.25
CA PHE A 220 12.48 4.45 -16.27
C PHE A 220 11.70 5.57 -16.96
N PHE A 221 11.97 6.83 -16.63
CA PHE A 221 11.25 7.98 -17.20
C PHE A 221 11.54 8.17 -18.69
N GLU A 222 12.79 7.99 -19.15
CA GLU A 222 13.11 7.99 -20.60
C GLU A 222 12.34 6.90 -21.34
N ARG A 223 12.23 5.72 -20.75
CA ARG A 223 11.48 4.61 -21.34
C ARG A 223 9.99 4.93 -21.41
N MET A 224 9.42 5.50 -20.35
CA MET A 224 8.02 5.95 -20.33
C MET A 224 7.75 7.03 -21.39
N GLN A 225 8.66 7.99 -21.52
CA GLN A 225 8.53 9.03 -22.56
C GLN A 225 8.54 8.42 -23.98
N LYS A 226 9.41 7.44 -24.23
CA LYS A 226 9.41 6.71 -25.51
C LYS A 226 8.09 5.98 -25.78
N PHE A 227 7.52 5.32 -24.78
CA PHE A 227 6.21 4.69 -24.89
C PHE A 227 5.11 5.70 -25.20
N GLY A 228 5.09 6.86 -24.52
CA GLY A 228 4.11 7.91 -24.78
C GLY A 228 4.15 8.46 -26.19
N ARG A 229 5.35 8.56 -26.81
CA ARG A 229 5.49 9.03 -28.20
C ARG A 229 5.04 8.01 -29.25
N LEU A 230 5.13 6.71 -28.95
CA LEU A 230 4.76 5.65 -29.88
C LEU A 230 3.22 5.40 -29.93
N TYR A 231 2.50 5.85 -28.91
CA TYR A 231 1.07 5.59 -28.73
C TYR A 231 0.31 6.89 -28.46
N ASP A 232 0.27 7.82 -29.46
CA ASP A 232 -0.35 9.15 -29.35
C ASP A 232 -1.79 9.17 -28.79
N ASN A 233 -2.55 8.07 -28.95
CA ASN A 233 -3.91 7.93 -28.43
C ASN A 233 -4.01 7.09 -27.12
N ASN A 234 -2.89 6.55 -26.61
CA ASN A 234 -2.84 5.70 -25.41
C ASN A 234 -1.60 5.99 -24.57
N ALA A 235 -1.30 7.27 -24.34
CA ALA A 235 -0.22 7.64 -23.44
C ALA A 235 -0.41 6.95 -22.06
N PRO A 236 0.68 6.42 -21.45
CA PRO A 236 0.60 5.85 -20.12
C PRO A 236 -0.13 6.80 -19.15
N GLY A 237 -1.04 6.28 -18.33
CA GLY A 237 -1.84 7.07 -17.37
C GLY A 237 -0.97 7.97 -16.48
N TYR A 238 0.23 7.50 -16.14
CA TYR A 238 1.23 8.26 -15.43
C TYR A 238 1.65 9.56 -16.14
N LEU A 239 1.85 9.54 -17.45
CA LEU A 239 2.24 10.72 -18.22
C LEU A 239 1.14 11.77 -18.31
N SER A 240 -0.12 11.37 -18.11
CA SER A 240 -1.25 12.29 -18.09
C SER A 240 -1.30 13.11 -16.79
N THR A 241 -0.88 12.52 -15.67
CA THR A 241 -0.83 13.20 -14.36
C THR A 241 0.52 13.82 -14.08
N HIS A 242 1.61 13.23 -14.61
CA HIS A 242 3.00 13.63 -14.43
C HIS A 242 3.68 13.84 -15.79
N PRO A 243 3.47 14.97 -16.47
CA PRO A 243 4.03 15.22 -17.79
C PRO A 243 5.57 15.22 -17.78
N LEU A 244 6.17 14.32 -18.56
CA LEU A 244 7.64 14.21 -18.69
C LEU A 244 8.14 15.09 -19.81
N THR A 245 8.61 16.28 -19.45
CA THR A 245 9.26 17.20 -20.39
C THR A 245 10.73 16.84 -20.60
N THR A 246 11.27 17.20 -21.77
CA THR A 246 12.71 17.05 -22.05
C THR A 246 13.58 17.79 -21.04
N GLU A 247 13.08 18.91 -20.52
CA GLU A 247 13.76 19.70 -19.50
C GLU A 247 13.87 18.95 -18.15
N ARG A 248 12.81 18.27 -17.70
CA ARG A 248 12.85 17.42 -16.48
C ARG A 248 13.86 16.29 -16.61
N LEU A 249 13.87 15.60 -17.76
CA LEU A 249 14.85 14.53 -18.02
C LEU A 249 16.29 15.06 -18.06
N ALA A 250 16.52 16.24 -18.67
CA ALA A 250 17.84 16.86 -18.69
C ALA A 250 18.31 17.29 -17.28
N ASP A 251 17.44 17.88 -16.46
CA ASP A 251 17.76 18.25 -15.07
C ASP A 251 18.12 17.01 -14.23
N MET A 252 17.33 15.94 -14.31
CA MET A 252 17.64 14.67 -13.64
C MET A 252 18.98 14.10 -14.14
N GLY A 253 19.23 14.08 -15.45
CA GLY A 253 20.49 13.62 -16.03
C GLY A 253 21.68 14.38 -15.49
N ASN A 254 21.62 15.72 -15.44
CA ASN A 254 22.67 16.58 -14.89
C ASN A 254 22.95 16.29 -13.40
N ARG A 255 21.90 16.11 -12.59
CA ARG A 255 22.04 15.78 -11.16
C ARG A 255 22.67 14.41 -10.94
N ILE A 256 22.33 13.42 -11.76
CA ILE A 256 22.88 12.07 -11.70
C ILE A 256 24.33 12.03 -12.12
N GLN A 257 24.74 12.81 -13.17
CA GLN A 257 26.12 12.82 -13.64
C GLN A 257 27.12 13.31 -12.60
N SER A 258 26.71 14.18 -11.68
CA SER A 258 27.56 14.68 -10.60
C SER A 258 27.75 13.68 -9.45
N ARG A 259 27.12 12.52 -9.47
CA ARG A 259 27.11 11.54 -8.38
C ARG A 259 27.82 10.24 -8.77
N PRO A 260 28.49 9.56 -7.82
CA PRO A 260 29.19 8.31 -8.11
C PRO A 260 28.18 7.21 -8.50
N TYR A 261 28.63 6.34 -9.40
CA TYR A 261 27.84 5.17 -9.79
C TYR A 261 27.77 4.16 -8.64
N LYS A 262 26.56 3.71 -8.33
CA LYS A 262 26.32 2.62 -7.36
C LYS A 262 25.45 1.57 -8.04
N GLN A 263 26.01 0.38 -8.24
CA GLN A 263 25.23 -0.77 -8.68
C GLN A 263 24.51 -1.37 -7.47
N VAL A 264 23.18 -1.47 -7.54
CA VAL A 264 22.34 -2.05 -6.50
C VAL A 264 21.67 -3.29 -7.09
N PRO A 265 21.92 -4.49 -6.52
CA PRO A 265 21.22 -5.69 -6.98
C PRO A 265 19.74 -5.64 -6.58
N ASP A 266 18.90 -6.19 -7.44
CA ASP A 266 17.49 -6.37 -7.14
C ASP A 266 17.31 -7.42 -6.03
N SER A 267 16.29 -7.24 -5.21
CA SER A 267 15.88 -8.25 -4.22
C SER A 267 15.26 -9.46 -4.93
N LEU A 268 15.43 -10.64 -4.34
CA LEU A 268 14.72 -11.83 -4.79
C LEU A 268 13.21 -11.61 -4.81
N GLU A 269 12.69 -10.92 -3.81
CA GLU A 269 11.28 -10.65 -3.65
C GLU A 269 10.71 -9.82 -4.80
N PHE A 270 11.41 -8.80 -5.27
CA PHE A 270 11.04 -8.04 -6.47
C PHE A 270 10.81 -8.98 -7.67
N HIS A 271 11.73 -9.93 -7.87
CA HIS A 271 11.61 -10.89 -8.96
C HIS A 271 10.44 -11.87 -8.76
N LEU A 272 10.22 -12.36 -7.53
CA LEU A 272 9.12 -13.28 -7.22
C LEU A 272 7.75 -12.59 -7.37
N VAL A 273 7.59 -11.35 -6.89
CA VAL A 273 6.35 -10.58 -7.03
C VAL A 273 6.03 -10.36 -8.51
N ARG A 274 7.02 -9.97 -9.32
CA ARG A 274 6.82 -9.81 -10.77
C ARG A 274 6.45 -11.13 -11.45
N ALA A 275 7.09 -12.23 -11.07
CA ALA A 275 6.78 -13.56 -11.59
C ALA A 275 5.33 -13.97 -11.22
N LYS A 276 4.91 -13.71 -9.98
CA LYS A 276 3.54 -13.94 -9.52
C LYS A 276 2.52 -13.16 -10.34
N LEU A 277 2.72 -11.85 -10.48
CA LEU A 277 1.83 -10.98 -11.25
C LEU A 277 1.76 -11.39 -12.72
N ARG A 278 2.89 -11.77 -13.31
CA ARG A 278 2.95 -12.27 -14.69
C ARG A 278 2.23 -13.59 -14.85
N ALA A 279 2.38 -14.53 -13.91
CA ALA A 279 1.66 -15.80 -13.91
C ALA A 279 0.14 -15.63 -13.79
N GLN A 280 -0.32 -14.49 -13.25
CA GLN A 280 -1.74 -14.14 -13.13
C GLN A 280 -2.31 -13.43 -14.39
N THR A 281 -1.46 -13.06 -15.35
CA THR A 281 -1.87 -12.34 -16.56
C THR A 281 -2.28 -13.33 -17.67
N GLY A 282 -3.29 -13.00 -18.47
CA GLY A 282 -3.74 -13.78 -19.62
C GLY A 282 -4.32 -15.14 -19.28
N ALA A 283 -4.36 -16.06 -20.25
CA ALA A 283 -4.84 -17.43 -20.04
C ALA A 283 -3.79 -18.27 -19.27
N PRO A 284 -4.21 -19.21 -18.40
CA PRO A 284 -3.27 -20.03 -17.62
C PRO A 284 -2.24 -20.79 -18.48
N ARG A 285 -2.68 -21.35 -19.61
CA ARG A 285 -1.81 -22.10 -20.52
C ARG A 285 -0.75 -21.23 -21.19
N ASP A 286 -1.09 -19.98 -21.51
CA ASP A 286 -0.15 -19.04 -22.12
C ASP A 286 0.94 -18.66 -21.10
N ALA A 287 0.56 -18.44 -19.85
CA ALA A 287 1.50 -18.20 -18.76
C ALA A 287 2.45 -19.41 -18.55
N VAL A 288 1.93 -20.64 -18.59
CA VAL A 288 2.77 -21.84 -18.51
C VAL A 288 3.78 -21.86 -19.65
N ALA A 289 3.33 -21.71 -20.91
CA ALA A 289 4.20 -21.71 -22.08
C ALA A 289 5.28 -20.63 -22.03
N GLU A 290 4.92 -19.42 -21.56
CA GLU A 290 5.88 -18.31 -21.38
C GLU A 290 6.97 -18.69 -20.37
N PHE A 291 6.60 -19.21 -19.20
CA PHE A 291 7.58 -19.56 -18.18
C PHE A 291 8.41 -20.79 -18.56
N GLU A 292 7.85 -21.80 -19.25
CA GLU A 292 8.60 -22.94 -19.79
C GLU A 292 9.66 -22.46 -20.80
N SER A 293 9.29 -21.53 -21.71
CA SER A 293 10.24 -20.92 -22.65
C SER A 293 11.37 -20.18 -21.93
N ARG A 294 11.05 -19.38 -20.92
CA ARG A 294 12.04 -18.64 -20.12
C ARG A 294 12.98 -19.57 -19.33
N LEU A 295 12.47 -20.71 -18.88
CA LEU A 295 13.26 -21.69 -18.15
C LEU A 295 14.28 -22.38 -19.06
N ALA A 296 13.96 -22.52 -20.36
CA ALA A 296 14.89 -23.06 -21.35
C ALA A 296 16.07 -22.12 -21.64
N GLU A 297 15.96 -20.84 -21.33
CA GLU A 297 17.03 -19.86 -21.46
C GLU A 297 17.96 -19.98 -20.22
N ARG A 298 19.28 -20.01 -20.45
CA ARG A 298 20.25 -20.01 -19.32
C ARG A 298 20.22 -18.66 -18.61
N SER A 299 19.80 -18.67 -17.35
CA SER A 299 19.64 -17.46 -16.52
C SER A 299 20.46 -17.55 -15.23
N PRO A 300 20.87 -16.41 -14.63
CA PRO A 300 21.44 -16.39 -13.28
C PRO A 300 20.50 -17.02 -12.24
N ALA A 301 21.03 -17.56 -11.15
CA ALA A 301 20.28 -18.33 -10.16
C ALA A 301 19.04 -17.59 -9.57
N ALA A 302 19.14 -16.28 -9.34
CA ALA A 302 18.00 -15.50 -8.85
C ALA A 302 16.89 -15.38 -9.91
N ALA A 303 17.25 -15.25 -11.18
CA ALA A 303 16.30 -15.21 -12.29
C ALA A 303 15.68 -16.60 -12.50
N GLU A 304 16.44 -17.69 -12.40
CA GLU A 304 15.93 -19.06 -12.43
C GLU A 304 14.91 -19.30 -11.31
N ALA A 305 15.20 -18.89 -10.08
CA ALA A 305 14.28 -19.03 -8.96
C ALA A 305 12.95 -18.32 -9.22
N ALA A 306 12.98 -17.10 -9.75
CA ALA A 306 11.78 -16.37 -10.09
C ALA A 306 10.98 -17.00 -11.24
N VAL A 307 11.66 -17.53 -12.27
CA VAL A 307 11.02 -18.26 -13.38
C VAL A 307 10.33 -19.52 -12.88
N ARG A 308 11.00 -20.34 -12.04
CA ARG A 308 10.42 -21.54 -11.44
C ARG A 308 9.23 -21.23 -10.52
N TYR A 309 9.33 -20.17 -9.72
CA TYR A 309 8.23 -19.71 -8.89
C TYR A 309 7.02 -19.30 -9.74
N GLY A 310 7.24 -18.52 -10.80
CA GLY A 310 6.19 -18.11 -11.75
C GLY A 310 5.58 -19.31 -12.48
N LEU A 311 6.39 -20.30 -12.88
CA LEU A 311 5.92 -21.53 -13.51
C LEU A 311 5.06 -22.36 -12.55
N ALA A 312 5.46 -22.49 -11.29
CA ALA A 312 4.65 -23.19 -10.29
C ALA A 312 3.30 -22.49 -10.06
N GLN A 313 3.28 -21.16 -9.99
CA GLN A 313 2.04 -20.37 -9.93
C GLN A 313 1.15 -20.57 -11.17
N ALA A 314 1.75 -20.57 -12.35
CA ALA A 314 1.05 -20.81 -13.60
C ALA A 314 0.44 -22.23 -13.68
N TYR A 315 1.20 -23.25 -13.26
CA TYR A 315 0.70 -24.63 -13.16
C TYR A 315 -0.44 -24.78 -12.17
N LEU A 316 -0.38 -24.13 -11.00
CA LEU A 316 -1.49 -24.14 -10.03
C LEU A 316 -2.75 -23.53 -10.64
N ARG A 317 -2.61 -22.44 -11.37
CA ARG A 317 -3.70 -21.75 -12.03
C ARG A 317 -4.28 -22.58 -13.19
N ASP A 318 -3.44 -23.38 -13.87
CA ASP A 318 -3.84 -24.34 -14.93
C ASP A 318 -4.40 -25.66 -14.36
N GLY A 319 -4.54 -25.81 -13.02
CA GLY A 319 -5.06 -27.03 -12.41
C GLY A 319 -4.09 -28.20 -12.41
N ARG A 320 -2.78 -27.95 -12.48
CA ARG A 320 -1.69 -28.95 -12.55
C ARG A 320 -0.81 -28.96 -11.29
N PRO A 321 -1.36 -29.28 -10.09
CA PRO A 321 -0.64 -29.15 -8.82
C PRO A 321 0.59 -30.08 -8.72
N VAL A 322 0.58 -31.25 -9.40
CA VAL A 322 1.76 -32.16 -9.43
C VAL A 322 2.93 -31.54 -10.20
N ALA A 323 2.66 -30.80 -11.28
CA ALA A 323 3.69 -30.08 -12.02
C ALA A 323 4.21 -28.89 -11.18
N ALA A 324 3.32 -28.16 -10.52
CA ALA A 324 3.68 -27.07 -9.61
C ALA A 324 4.61 -27.57 -8.48
N GLN A 325 4.34 -28.76 -7.91
CA GLN A 325 5.18 -29.33 -6.85
C GLN A 325 6.62 -29.57 -7.32
N ARG A 326 6.82 -30.05 -8.54
CA ARG A 326 8.18 -30.24 -9.06
C ARG A 326 8.99 -28.95 -9.10
N GLU A 327 8.37 -27.84 -9.47
CA GLU A 327 9.04 -26.53 -9.48
C GLU A 327 9.31 -26.03 -8.06
N VAL A 328 8.41 -26.29 -7.11
CA VAL A 328 8.65 -26.00 -5.68
C VAL A 328 9.81 -26.82 -5.13
N ASP A 329 9.90 -28.11 -5.49
CA ASP A 329 11.00 -28.98 -5.07
C ASP A 329 12.35 -28.47 -5.63
N GLU A 330 12.36 -27.96 -6.87
CA GLU A 330 13.54 -27.32 -7.47
C GLU A 330 13.91 -26.01 -6.74
N LEU A 331 12.94 -25.18 -6.35
CA LEU A 331 13.20 -23.98 -5.54
C LEU A 331 13.84 -24.34 -4.19
N ARG A 332 13.41 -25.43 -3.57
CA ARG A 332 14.03 -25.94 -2.34
C ARG A 332 15.44 -26.47 -2.59
N ARG A 333 15.68 -27.16 -3.72
CA ARG A 333 17.02 -27.61 -4.13
C ARG A 333 17.96 -26.42 -4.35
N LEU A 334 17.48 -25.32 -4.89
CA LEU A 334 18.19 -24.05 -5.03
C LEU A 334 18.37 -23.29 -3.71
N LYS A 335 17.86 -23.83 -2.60
CA LYS A 335 17.91 -23.24 -1.25
C LYS A 335 17.30 -21.83 -1.19
N VAL A 336 16.25 -21.60 -1.96
CA VAL A 336 15.52 -20.33 -1.94
C VAL A 336 14.80 -20.19 -0.61
N VAL A 337 15.13 -19.15 0.15
CA VAL A 337 14.48 -18.81 1.42
C VAL A 337 13.59 -17.60 1.20
N SER A 338 12.27 -17.81 1.19
CA SER A 338 11.29 -16.74 0.98
C SER A 338 9.93 -17.16 1.55
N PRO A 339 9.21 -16.25 2.22
CA PRO A 339 7.84 -16.54 2.66
C PRO A 339 6.91 -16.88 1.48
N MET A 340 7.14 -16.27 0.30
CA MET A 340 6.37 -16.54 -0.92
C MET A 340 6.55 -17.98 -1.42
N VAL A 341 7.70 -18.59 -1.21
CA VAL A 341 7.93 -20.01 -1.57
C VAL A 341 7.24 -20.94 -0.57
N GLU A 342 7.23 -20.59 0.72
CA GLU A 342 6.54 -21.38 1.75
C GLU A 342 5.00 -21.33 1.54
N THR A 343 4.45 -20.16 1.23
CA THR A 343 3.02 -20.03 0.94
C THR A 343 2.62 -20.74 -0.36
N LEU A 344 3.48 -20.69 -1.39
CA LEU A 344 3.26 -21.41 -2.64
C LEU A 344 3.26 -22.94 -2.41
N ASP A 345 4.23 -23.47 -1.65
CA ASP A 345 4.29 -24.91 -1.33
C ASP A 345 3.01 -25.35 -0.59
N ALA A 346 2.58 -24.56 0.40
CA ALA A 346 1.35 -24.85 1.11
C ALA A 346 0.12 -24.82 0.18
N GLN A 347 0.02 -23.85 -0.73
CA GLN A 347 -1.05 -23.77 -1.72
C GLN A 347 -1.05 -25.01 -2.65
N VAL A 348 0.13 -25.47 -3.07
CA VAL A 348 0.27 -26.70 -3.87
C VAL A 348 -0.25 -27.90 -3.08
N ARG A 349 0.16 -28.05 -1.81
CA ARG A 349 -0.33 -29.14 -0.93
C ARG A 349 -1.84 -29.10 -0.73
N LEU A 350 -2.41 -27.93 -0.49
CA LEU A 350 -3.87 -27.78 -0.39
C LEU A 350 -4.58 -28.22 -1.68
N LYS A 351 -4.06 -27.85 -2.86
CA LYS A 351 -4.62 -28.30 -4.14
C LYS A 351 -4.45 -29.79 -4.40
N GLN A 352 -3.52 -30.45 -3.76
CA GLN A 352 -3.33 -31.90 -3.75
C GLN A 352 -4.23 -32.60 -2.72
N GLY A 353 -4.96 -31.87 -1.86
CA GLY A 353 -5.78 -32.41 -0.78
C GLY A 353 -5.01 -32.70 0.50
N ASP A 354 -3.74 -32.30 0.60
CA ASP A 354 -2.89 -32.50 1.78
C ASP A 354 -2.84 -31.26 2.66
N ALA A 355 -3.98 -30.95 3.30
CA ALA A 355 -4.10 -29.81 4.18
C ALA A 355 -3.20 -29.90 5.43
N ALA A 356 -2.90 -31.11 5.90
CA ALA A 356 -2.04 -31.33 7.06
C ALA A 356 -0.59 -30.94 6.74
N ALA A 357 -0.06 -31.34 5.57
CA ALA A 357 1.26 -30.93 5.12
C ALA A 357 1.34 -29.40 4.89
N ALA A 358 0.30 -28.79 4.29
CA ALA A 358 0.25 -27.35 4.12
C ALA A 358 0.32 -26.60 5.47
N ALA A 359 -0.45 -27.04 6.47
CA ALA A 359 -0.42 -26.47 7.81
C ALA A 359 0.97 -26.66 8.49
N ALA A 360 1.61 -27.81 8.29
CA ALA A 360 2.93 -28.07 8.85
C ALA A 360 4.01 -27.15 8.25
N ILE A 361 3.98 -26.93 6.92
CA ILE A 361 4.89 -26.01 6.22
C ILE A 361 4.75 -24.58 6.79
N LEU A 362 3.53 -24.06 6.88
CA LEU A 362 3.28 -22.69 7.30
C LEU A 362 3.49 -22.48 8.80
N ARG A 363 3.23 -23.51 9.63
CA ARG A 363 3.59 -23.48 11.06
C ARG A 363 5.12 -23.38 11.24
N GLY A 364 5.91 -24.02 10.39
CA GLY A 364 7.37 -23.88 10.36
C GLY A 364 7.86 -22.55 9.78
N ALA A 365 7.09 -21.93 8.89
CA ALA A 365 7.39 -20.64 8.29
C ALA A 365 7.09 -19.45 9.21
N GLN A 366 6.04 -19.53 10.02
CA GLN A 366 5.55 -18.42 10.86
C GLN A 366 6.63 -17.81 11.78
N PRO A 367 7.44 -18.57 12.54
CA PRO A 367 8.49 -17.98 13.37
C PRO A 367 9.67 -17.40 12.57
N ARG A 368 9.85 -17.83 11.32
CA ARG A 368 10.88 -17.30 10.42
C ARG A 368 10.45 -16.01 9.72
N PHE A 369 9.13 -15.82 9.54
CA PHE A 369 8.53 -14.70 8.83
C PHE A 369 7.33 -14.14 9.60
N PRO A 370 7.54 -13.63 10.83
CA PRO A 370 6.44 -13.28 11.74
C PRO A 370 5.59 -12.09 11.26
N GLN A 371 6.13 -11.24 10.38
CA GLN A 371 5.43 -10.07 9.86
C GLN A 371 4.68 -10.35 8.54
N GLU A 372 4.84 -11.55 7.97
CA GLU A 372 4.27 -11.88 6.67
C GLU A 372 2.82 -12.36 6.80
N ARG A 373 1.89 -11.46 6.49
CA ARG A 373 0.45 -11.72 6.59
C ARG A 373 0.00 -12.94 5.76
N ALA A 374 0.62 -13.14 4.59
CA ALA A 374 0.34 -14.29 3.73
C ALA A 374 0.57 -15.64 4.42
N VAL A 375 1.62 -15.73 5.26
CA VAL A 375 1.94 -16.93 6.03
C VAL A 375 0.87 -17.20 7.09
N ALA A 376 0.46 -16.16 7.84
CA ALA A 376 -0.58 -16.28 8.85
C ALA A 376 -1.94 -16.68 8.26
N TYR A 377 -2.35 -16.04 7.17
CA TYR A 377 -3.60 -16.39 6.47
C TYR A 377 -3.57 -17.80 5.90
N GLY A 378 -2.47 -18.16 5.22
CA GLY A 378 -2.32 -19.50 4.66
C GLY A 378 -2.34 -20.58 5.74
N LEU A 379 -1.73 -20.33 6.91
CA LEU A 379 -1.78 -21.25 8.05
C LEU A 379 -3.21 -21.41 8.53
N MET A 380 -3.95 -20.32 8.72
CA MET A 380 -5.36 -20.36 9.09
C MET A 380 -6.20 -21.18 8.10
N GLU A 381 -6.06 -20.89 6.80
CA GLU A 381 -6.78 -21.58 5.72
C GLU A 381 -6.43 -23.08 5.71
N SER A 382 -5.15 -23.43 5.88
CA SER A 382 -4.69 -24.82 5.94
C SER A 382 -5.22 -25.58 7.16
N LEU A 383 -5.26 -24.95 8.32
CA LEU A 383 -5.80 -25.55 9.55
C LEU A 383 -7.30 -25.78 9.46
N LEU A 384 -8.05 -24.85 8.87
CA LEU A 384 -9.48 -24.99 8.64
C LEU A 384 -9.77 -26.14 7.67
N GLU A 385 -9.02 -26.23 6.58
CA GLU A 385 -9.14 -27.31 5.60
C GLU A 385 -8.75 -28.68 6.20
N ALA A 386 -7.75 -28.70 7.07
CA ALA A 386 -7.34 -29.89 7.84
C ALA A 386 -8.33 -30.27 8.96
N ARG A 387 -9.43 -29.54 9.14
CA ARG A 387 -10.41 -29.75 10.23
C ARG A 387 -9.82 -29.62 11.64
N LEU A 388 -8.89 -28.69 11.82
CA LEU A 388 -8.24 -28.38 13.10
C LEU A 388 -8.65 -27.00 13.65
N PRO A 389 -9.96 -26.76 13.95
CA PRO A 389 -10.46 -25.44 14.30
C PRO A 389 -9.92 -24.90 15.63
N ASN A 390 -9.54 -25.76 16.60
CA ASN A 390 -8.95 -25.30 17.86
C ASN A 390 -7.55 -24.70 17.64
N ASP A 391 -6.72 -25.32 16.77
CA ASP A 391 -5.42 -24.79 16.42
C ASP A 391 -5.57 -23.47 15.65
N ALA A 392 -6.53 -23.42 14.70
CA ALA A 392 -6.84 -22.21 13.95
C ALA A 392 -7.29 -21.06 14.88
N LEU A 393 -8.12 -21.34 15.87
CA LEU A 393 -8.58 -20.32 16.81
C LEU A 393 -7.41 -19.70 17.59
N LYS A 394 -6.48 -20.53 18.07
CA LYS A 394 -5.29 -20.06 18.76
C LYS A 394 -4.44 -19.15 17.87
N VAL A 395 -4.21 -19.53 16.60
CA VAL A 395 -3.47 -18.68 15.65
C VAL A 395 -4.17 -17.34 15.44
N ALA A 396 -5.50 -17.34 15.28
CA ALA A 396 -6.27 -16.11 15.10
C ALA A 396 -6.22 -15.20 16.33
N GLU A 397 -6.36 -15.78 17.54
CA GLU A 397 -6.30 -15.02 18.81
C GLU A 397 -4.92 -14.39 19.01
N ASP A 398 -3.84 -15.15 18.83
CA ASP A 398 -2.47 -14.64 18.96
C ASP A 398 -2.17 -13.54 17.92
N ASP A 399 -2.65 -13.71 16.69
CA ASP A 399 -2.41 -12.77 15.60
C ASP A 399 -3.17 -11.46 15.79
N LEU A 400 -4.44 -11.53 16.19
CA LEU A 400 -5.27 -10.34 16.42
C LEU A 400 -4.84 -9.49 17.62
N LEU A 401 -4.02 -10.02 18.54
CA LEU A 401 -3.36 -9.21 19.57
C LEU A 401 -2.38 -8.21 18.95
N SER A 402 -1.67 -8.61 17.89
CA SER A 402 -0.71 -7.77 17.20
C SER A 402 -1.34 -6.91 16.09
N TYR A 403 -2.40 -7.43 15.46
CA TYR A 403 -3.08 -6.82 14.31
C TYR A 403 -4.60 -6.75 14.53
N PRO A 404 -5.09 -5.95 15.49
CA PRO A 404 -6.52 -5.94 15.86
C PRO A 404 -7.45 -5.41 14.75
N SER A 405 -6.91 -4.67 13.78
CA SER A 405 -7.68 -4.12 12.65
C SER A 405 -7.56 -4.96 11.37
N ASP A 406 -7.23 -6.24 11.47
CA ASP A 406 -7.11 -7.13 10.32
C ASP A 406 -8.46 -7.78 9.98
N ALA A 407 -9.16 -7.20 9.00
CA ALA A 407 -10.47 -7.67 8.56
C ALA A 407 -10.45 -9.12 8.04
N LYS A 408 -9.39 -9.53 7.33
CA LYS A 408 -9.25 -10.89 6.81
C LYS A 408 -9.07 -11.90 7.93
N MET A 409 -8.27 -11.58 8.94
CA MET A 409 -8.09 -12.45 10.10
C MET A 409 -9.38 -12.59 10.90
N HIS A 410 -10.14 -11.52 11.13
CA HIS A 410 -11.47 -11.58 11.75
C HIS A 410 -12.43 -12.47 10.94
N SER A 411 -12.41 -12.40 9.60
CA SER A 411 -13.23 -13.28 8.76
C SER A 411 -12.82 -14.75 8.86
N LEU A 412 -11.52 -15.05 8.94
CA LEU A 412 -11.01 -16.40 9.18
C LEU A 412 -11.34 -16.90 10.58
N GLN A 413 -11.29 -16.03 11.59
CA GLN A 413 -11.73 -16.33 12.96
C GLN A 413 -13.23 -16.65 13.01
N ALA A 414 -14.06 -15.90 12.26
CA ALA A 414 -15.49 -16.20 12.15
C ALA A 414 -15.76 -17.59 11.56
N LYS A 415 -15.04 -17.98 10.49
CA LYS A 415 -15.09 -19.34 9.94
C LYS A 415 -14.69 -20.40 10.96
N THR A 416 -13.67 -20.10 11.77
CA THR A 416 -13.20 -20.99 12.84
C THR A 416 -14.29 -21.21 13.90
N TYR A 417 -14.93 -20.14 14.37
CA TYR A 417 -16.04 -20.24 15.32
C TYR A 417 -17.24 -20.98 14.74
N ALA A 418 -17.52 -20.80 13.44
CA ALA A 418 -18.58 -21.58 12.75
C ALA A 418 -18.30 -23.08 12.81
N MET A 419 -17.06 -23.52 12.56
CA MET A 419 -16.68 -24.94 12.66
C MET A 419 -16.75 -25.48 14.10
N LEU A 420 -16.56 -24.61 15.11
CA LEU A 420 -16.70 -24.96 16.54
C LEU A 420 -18.12 -24.90 17.04
N GLY A 421 -19.10 -24.50 16.22
CA GLY A 421 -20.49 -24.33 16.60
C GLY A 421 -20.77 -23.14 17.55
N ARG A 422 -19.82 -22.19 17.65
CA ARG A 422 -19.91 -21.01 18.52
C ARG A 422 -20.51 -19.83 17.73
N ARG A 423 -21.84 -19.78 17.65
CA ARG A 423 -22.57 -18.84 16.77
C ARG A 423 -22.42 -17.38 17.16
N LEU A 424 -22.50 -17.06 18.48
CA LEU A 424 -22.32 -15.69 18.95
C LEU A 424 -20.95 -15.14 18.50
N GLN A 425 -19.87 -15.89 18.78
CA GLN A 425 -18.51 -15.48 18.47
C GLN A 425 -18.29 -15.41 16.95
N GLN A 426 -18.88 -16.34 16.18
CA GLN A 426 -18.86 -16.32 14.72
C GLN A 426 -19.42 -15.00 14.18
N HIS A 427 -20.64 -14.65 14.57
CA HIS A 427 -21.30 -13.44 14.08
C HIS A 427 -20.58 -12.17 14.56
N ARG A 428 -20.07 -12.17 15.81
CA ARG A 428 -19.28 -11.04 16.32
C ARG A 428 -18.00 -10.84 15.52
N ALA A 429 -17.22 -11.89 15.26
CA ALA A 429 -16.00 -11.79 14.48
C ALA A 429 -16.28 -11.37 13.03
N GLN A 430 -17.37 -11.88 12.42
CA GLN A 430 -17.78 -11.47 11.08
C GLN A 430 -18.23 -9.99 11.04
N ALA A 431 -18.87 -9.52 12.11
CA ALA A 431 -19.25 -8.10 12.23
C ALA A 431 -18.02 -7.18 12.28
N GLU A 432 -16.97 -7.55 13.03
CA GLU A 432 -15.72 -6.79 13.06
C GLU A 432 -15.05 -6.75 11.66
N ALA A 433 -15.02 -7.89 10.95
CA ALA A 433 -14.52 -7.93 9.58
C ALA A 433 -15.27 -6.94 8.67
N TYR A 434 -16.61 -6.92 8.73
CA TYR A 434 -17.42 -6.00 7.94
C TYR A 434 -17.25 -4.53 8.37
N ALA A 435 -17.15 -4.26 9.67
CA ALA A 435 -16.94 -2.91 10.18
C ALA A 435 -15.59 -2.33 9.69
N LEU A 436 -14.53 -3.13 9.74
CA LEU A 436 -13.20 -2.74 9.25
C LEU A 436 -13.17 -2.49 7.73
N LEU A 437 -14.06 -3.15 6.99
CA LEU A 437 -14.25 -2.93 5.55
C LEU A 437 -15.25 -1.78 5.24
N GLY A 438 -15.71 -1.04 6.26
CA GLY A 438 -16.69 0.04 6.11
C GLY A 438 -18.10 -0.46 5.70
N GLN A 439 -18.39 -1.75 5.85
CA GLN A 439 -19.70 -2.35 5.54
C GLN A 439 -20.60 -2.34 6.78
N LEU A 440 -20.86 -1.11 7.30
CA LEU A 440 -21.50 -0.93 8.61
C LEU A 440 -22.90 -1.55 8.70
N ALA A 441 -23.68 -1.55 7.61
CA ALA A 441 -25.00 -2.19 7.59
C ALA A 441 -24.89 -3.70 7.77
N ALA A 442 -23.98 -4.35 7.06
CA ALA A 442 -23.71 -5.79 7.19
C ALA A 442 -23.14 -6.13 8.59
N ALA A 443 -22.30 -5.25 9.14
CA ALA A 443 -21.79 -5.41 10.52
C ALA A 443 -22.93 -5.38 11.54
N ALA A 444 -23.87 -4.43 11.41
CA ALA A 444 -25.04 -4.35 12.30
C ALA A 444 -25.92 -5.61 12.20
N GLU A 445 -26.17 -6.10 10.98
CA GLU A 445 -26.94 -7.35 10.77
C GLU A 445 -26.28 -8.54 11.45
N GLN A 446 -24.95 -8.67 11.32
CA GLN A 446 -24.22 -9.76 12.00
C GLN A 446 -24.31 -9.65 13.53
N LEU A 447 -24.25 -8.45 14.11
CA LEU A 447 -24.41 -8.25 15.55
C LEU A 447 -25.84 -8.58 16.01
N GLU A 448 -26.86 -8.29 15.21
CA GLU A 448 -28.25 -8.71 15.50
C GLU A 448 -28.43 -10.24 15.46
N LEU A 449 -27.71 -10.93 14.55
CA LEU A 449 -27.67 -12.39 14.55
C LEU A 449 -26.94 -12.93 15.78
N ALA A 450 -25.85 -12.28 16.21
CA ALA A 450 -25.15 -12.62 17.45
C ALA A 450 -26.07 -12.52 18.67
N GLN A 451 -26.91 -11.46 18.77
CA GLN A 451 -27.90 -11.32 19.86
C GLN A 451 -28.89 -12.48 19.93
N LYS A 452 -29.21 -13.10 18.79
CA LYS A 452 -30.19 -14.19 18.66
C LYS A 452 -29.56 -15.59 18.70
N SER A 453 -28.27 -15.71 18.91
CA SER A 453 -27.53 -16.98 18.78
C SER A 453 -27.90 -18.03 19.84
N GLY A 454 -28.18 -17.61 21.06
CA GLY A 454 -28.59 -18.47 22.16
C GLY A 454 -27.48 -19.26 22.86
N ASP A 455 -26.21 -19.05 22.48
CA ASP A 455 -25.05 -19.80 22.97
C ASP A 455 -24.00 -18.93 23.71
N GLY A 456 -24.30 -17.64 23.92
CA GLY A 456 -23.44 -16.71 24.65
C GLY A 456 -23.79 -16.62 26.14
N ASN A 457 -22.85 -16.09 26.93
CA ASN A 457 -23.08 -15.69 28.31
C ASN A 457 -23.48 -14.19 28.41
N PHE A 458 -23.90 -13.76 29.59
CA PHE A 458 -24.35 -12.38 29.84
C PHE A 458 -23.29 -11.32 29.43
N TYR A 459 -22.03 -11.58 29.70
CA TYR A 459 -20.93 -10.66 29.37
C TYR A 459 -20.74 -10.50 27.85
N GLU A 460 -20.78 -11.64 27.13
CA GLU A 460 -20.66 -11.65 25.67
C GLU A 460 -21.82 -10.93 24.99
N TYR A 461 -23.06 -11.14 25.46
CA TYR A 461 -24.21 -10.38 24.96
C TYR A 461 -24.09 -8.87 25.22
N SER A 462 -23.58 -8.48 26.40
CA SER A 462 -23.35 -7.08 26.73
C SER A 462 -22.33 -6.42 25.80
N GLN A 463 -21.28 -7.15 25.41
CA GLN A 463 -20.31 -6.67 24.42
C GLN A 463 -20.95 -6.50 23.04
N VAL A 464 -21.75 -7.45 22.59
CA VAL A 464 -22.48 -7.39 21.31
C VAL A 464 -23.42 -6.19 21.30
N ASP A 465 -24.18 -5.95 22.37
CA ASP A 465 -25.11 -4.82 22.50
C ASP A 465 -24.39 -3.48 22.45
N SER A 466 -23.26 -3.39 23.12
CA SER A 466 -22.45 -2.17 23.12
C SER A 466 -21.92 -1.88 21.70
N ARG A 467 -21.39 -2.88 21.03
CA ARG A 467 -20.85 -2.75 19.68
C ARG A 467 -21.92 -2.42 18.64
N LEU A 468 -23.10 -3.04 18.76
CA LEU A 468 -24.23 -2.75 17.88
C LEU A 468 -24.70 -1.29 18.00
N ARG A 469 -24.75 -0.75 19.24
CA ARG A 469 -25.07 0.68 19.44
C ARG A 469 -24.05 1.59 18.78
N GLU A 470 -22.77 1.27 18.87
CA GLU A 470 -21.71 2.04 18.23
C GLU A 470 -21.83 2.02 16.69
N ILE A 471 -22.00 0.85 16.10
CA ILE A 471 -22.17 0.70 14.64
C ILE A 471 -23.44 1.44 14.16
N ARG A 472 -24.56 1.35 14.88
CA ARG A 472 -25.78 2.09 14.53
C ARG A 472 -25.60 3.60 14.61
N LYS A 473 -24.82 4.09 15.58
CA LYS A 473 -24.46 5.51 15.66
C LYS A 473 -23.64 5.94 14.43
N GLN A 474 -22.62 5.18 14.05
CA GLN A 474 -21.81 5.47 12.86
C GLN A 474 -22.67 5.49 11.59
N LEU A 475 -23.61 4.55 11.43
CA LEU A 475 -24.57 4.55 10.31
C LEU A 475 -25.46 5.79 10.29
N ALA A 476 -25.93 6.24 11.46
CA ALA A 476 -26.75 7.45 11.56
C ALA A 476 -25.95 8.70 11.19
N ASP A 477 -24.69 8.79 11.64
CA ASP A 477 -23.78 9.90 11.35
C ASP A 477 -23.47 9.96 9.83
N GLU A 478 -23.22 8.81 9.17
CA GLU A 478 -23.05 8.72 7.71
C GLU A 478 -24.31 9.16 6.95
N ALA A 479 -25.49 8.75 7.42
CA ALA A 479 -26.77 9.13 6.80
C ALA A 479 -27.05 10.64 6.91
N GLN A 480 -26.66 11.26 8.02
CA GLN A 480 -26.77 12.73 8.19
C GLN A 480 -25.80 13.46 7.26
N GLN A 481 -24.55 13.01 7.16
CA GLN A 481 -23.56 13.61 6.26
C GLN A 481 -23.96 13.52 4.78
N ARG A 482 -24.67 12.44 4.38
CA ARG A 482 -25.21 12.31 2.99
C ARG A 482 -26.38 13.24 2.71
N LYS A 483 -27.15 13.63 3.74
CA LYS A 483 -28.29 14.56 3.59
C LYS A 483 -27.86 16.03 3.59
N SER A 484 -26.68 16.34 4.12
CA SER A 484 -26.12 17.69 4.19
C SER A 484 -25.24 18.06 2.98
N LYS A 485 -25.03 17.13 2.08
CA LYS A 485 -24.40 17.30 0.75
C LYS A 485 -25.45 17.37 -0.35
#